data_b9b3ceaf0c19ed2b26e8c922df91c554
#
_entry.id   b9b3ceaf0c19ed2b26e8c922df91c554
#
_cell.length_a   1.000
_cell.length_b   1.000
_cell.length_c   1.000
_cell.angle_alpha   90.00
_cell.angle_beta   90.00
_cell.angle_gamma   90.00
#
_symmetry.space_group_name_H-M   'P 1'
#
loop_
_entity.id
_entity.type
_entity.pdbx_description
1 polymer ?
#
loop_
_entity_poly.entity_id
_entity_poly.type
_entity_poly.pdbx_seq_one_letter_code
_entity_poly.pdbx_strand_id
1 'polypeptide(L)'
;MQMSKRELLLKKIKENNGIITTKEALNLGIHKDILKELTIKEELEKITNGLYALPSENIDEYLYFSYRIPKGIFSHETAAYLQGLSTRMPLVYVMTVKVGDNVSRVKSVRDNIIFKYIKKDYYDIGKITITSPFGREISVYDKERTILDMIKDKDRIDSQVFSEVIKSYFAGKEKNLLKLSKYAIKMNMEYALKQYSEVLL
;
A
#
# COMPACT_ATOMS: atom_id res chain seq x y z
N MET A 1 -23.50 17.95 27.34
CA MET A 1 -24.17 16.66 27.06
C MET A 1 -23.10 15.64 26.66
N GLN A 2 -22.96 14.55 27.40
CA GLN A 2 -21.93 13.56 27.14
C GLN A 2 -22.34 12.69 25.92
N MET A 3 -21.52 12.63 24.89
CA MET A 3 -21.82 11.81 23.69
C MET A 3 -21.93 10.34 24.08
N SER A 4 -22.92 9.66 23.55
CA SER A 4 -23.04 8.20 23.71
C SER A 4 -21.86 7.50 23.01
N LYS A 5 -21.51 6.27 23.44
CA LYS A 5 -20.46 5.46 22.80
C LYS A 5 -20.74 5.23 21.32
N ARG A 6 -22.01 5.08 20.94
CA ARG A 6 -22.44 4.94 19.55
C ARG A 6 -22.18 6.20 18.74
N GLU A 7 -22.56 7.38 19.27
CA GLU A 7 -22.32 8.67 18.60
C GLU A 7 -20.82 8.94 18.43
N LEU A 8 -20.01 8.64 19.47
CA LEU A 8 -18.56 8.74 19.39
C LEU A 8 -17.97 7.84 18.30
N LEU A 9 -18.45 6.59 18.21
CA LEU A 9 -18.05 5.64 17.18
C LEU A 9 -18.37 6.15 15.77
N LEU A 10 -19.63 6.54 15.53
CA LEU A 10 -20.08 7.02 14.23
C LEU A 10 -19.36 8.31 13.80
N LYS A 11 -19.10 9.22 14.77
CA LYS A 11 -18.28 10.40 14.52
C LYS A 11 -16.87 10.00 14.07
N LYS A 12 -16.23 9.06 14.79
CA LYS A 12 -14.88 8.58 14.45
C LYS A 12 -14.83 7.88 13.09
N ILE A 13 -15.85 7.10 12.76
CA ILE A 13 -15.96 6.45 11.45
C ILE A 13 -16.01 7.50 10.33
N LYS A 14 -16.82 8.55 10.48
CA LYS A 14 -16.92 9.66 9.51
C LYS A 14 -15.58 10.40 9.35
N GLU A 15 -14.90 10.72 10.47
CA GLU A 15 -13.56 11.32 10.45
C GLU A 15 -12.52 10.43 9.76
N ASN A 16 -12.75 9.14 9.76
CA ASN A 16 -11.89 8.12 9.16
C ASN A 16 -12.36 7.70 7.76
N ASN A 17 -13.06 8.57 7.01
CA ASN A 17 -13.57 8.28 5.67
C ASN A 17 -14.43 7.00 5.60
N GLY A 18 -15.35 6.87 6.54
CA GLY A 18 -16.32 5.77 6.56
C GLY A 18 -15.84 4.44 7.11
N ILE A 19 -14.57 4.32 7.56
CA ILE A 19 -13.96 3.06 7.95
C ILE A 19 -13.46 3.09 9.40
N ILE A 20 -13.55 1.96 10.11
CA ILE A 20 -12.98 1.78 11.45
C ILE A 20 -12.43 0.37 11.65
N THR A 21 -11.34 0.27 12.39
CA THR A 21 -10.80 -1.00 12.87
C THR A 21 -11.28 -1.32 14.27
N THR A 22 -11.33 -2.61 14.63
CA THR A 22 -11.62 -3.01 16.02
C THR A 22 -10.64 -2.38 17.02
N LYS A 23 -9.36 -2.22 16.63
CA LYS A 23 -8.35 -1.59 17.48
C LYS A 23 -8.68 -0.12 17.76
N GLU A 24 -9.10 0.64 16.75
CA GLU A 24 -9.51 2.03 16.91
C GLU A 24 -10.75 2.16 17.80
N ALA A 25 -11.75 1.28 17.62
CA ALA A 25 -12.92 1.25 18.47
C ALA A 25 -12.57 0.96 19.94
N LEU A 26 -11.71 -0.03 20.20
CA LEU A 26 -11.23 -0.35 21.54
C LEU A 26 -10.46 0.82 22.18
N ASN A 27 -9.65 1.54 21.44
CA ASN A 27 -8.94 2.74 21.92
C ASN A 27 -9.88 3.87 22.32
N LEU A 28 -11.11 3.90 21.78
CA LEU A 28 -12.19 4.82 22.19
C LEU A 28 -13.01 4.27 23.37
N GLY A 29 -12.61 3.16 23.97
CA GLY A 29 -13.37 2.49 25.04
C GLY A 29 -14.65 1.82 24.56
N ILE A 30 -14.75 1.52 23.25
CA ILE A 30 -15.92 0.90 22.62
C ILE A 30 -15.65 -0.60 22.42
N HIS A 31 -16.44 -1.43 23.09
CA HIS A 31 -16.30 -2.88 23.02
C HIS A 31 -16.74 -3.41 21.65
N LYS A 32 -16.11 -4.52 21.21
CA LYS A 32 -16.40 -5.20 19.92
C LYS A 32 -17.86 -5.60 19.73
N ASP A 33 -18.62 -5.77 20.82
CA ASP A 33 -20.03 -6.16 20.74
C ASP A 33 -20.89 -5.04 20.16
N ILE A 34 -20.52 -3.76 20.38
CA ILE A 34 -21.19 -2.62 19.73
C ILE A 34 -20.98 -2.67 18.21
N LEU A 35 -19.77 -3.04 17.74
CA LEU A 35 -19.51 -3.20 16.30
C LEU A 35 -20.37 -4.34 15.70
N LYS A 36 -20.52 -5.45 16.43
CA LYS A 36 -21.38 -6.54 16.01
C LYS A 36 -22.85 -6.14 15.99
N GLU A 37 -23.31 -5.45 17.02
CA GLU A 37 -24.70 -4.95 17.09
C GLU A 37 -25.02 -4.04 15.90
N LEU A 38 -24.14 -3.08 15.60
CA LEU A 38 -24.31 -2.19 14.45
C LEU A 38 -24.25 -2.93 13.11
N THR A 39 -23.47 -4.00 13.02
CA THR A 39 -23.43 -4.86 11.83
C THR A 39 -24.74 -5.65 11.66
N ILE A 40 -25.34 -6.15 12.75
CA ILE A 40 -26.65 -6.83 12.73
C ILE A 40 -27.76 -5.86 12.33
N LYS A 41 -27.66 -4.59 12.73
CA LYS A 41 -28.60 -3.51 12.38
C LYS A 41 -28.35 -2.91 11.00
N GLU A 42 -27.42 -3.45 10.23
CA GLU A 42 -27.01 -2.95 8.90
C GLU A 42 -26.52 -1.48 8.90
N GLU A 43 -26.16 -0.94 10.07
CA GLU A 43 -25.55 0.37 10.20
C GLU A 43 -24.04 0.35 9.90
N LEU A 44 -23.40 -0.82 10.00
CA LEU A 44 -22.02 -1.09 9.59
C LEU A 44 -21.95 -2.35 8.74
N GLU A 45 -21.07 -2.32 7.75
CA GLU A 45 -20.69 -3.49 6.99
C GLU A 45 -19.35 -4.04 7.50
N LYS A 46 -19.28 -5.35 7.74
CA LYS A 46 -18.04 -6.04 8.10
C LYS A 46 -17.26 -6.37 6.84
N ILE A 47 -16.24 -5.60 6.53
CA ILE A 47 -15.39 -5.78 5.34
C ILE A 47 -14.50 -7.02 5.49
N THR A 48 -13.91 -7.19 6.68
CA THR A 48 -13.14 -8.38 7.07
C THR A 48 -13.06 -8.46 8.59
N ASN A 49 -12.40 -9.48 9.13
CA ASN A 49 -12.22 -9.60 10.57
C ASN A 49 -11.46 -8.38 11.11
N GLY A 50 -12.14 -7.60 11.95
CA GLY A 50 -11.58 -6.43 12.60
C GLY A 50 -11.58 -5.15 11.77
N LEU A 51 -12.17 -5.13 10.58
CA LEU A 51 -12.36 -3.94 9.74
C LEU A 51 -13.83 -3.79 9.36
N TYR A 52 -14.40 -2.62 9.61
CA TYR A 52 -15.79 -2.28 9.39
C TYR A 52 -15.89 -0.96 8.62
N ALA A 53 -16.95 -0.82 7.81
CA ALA A 53 -17.22 0.40 7.06
C ALA A 53 -18.70 0.82 7.21
N LEU A 54 -19.02 2.07 6.91
CA LEU A 54 -20.40 2.48 6.66
C LEU A 54 -20.89 1.82 5.37
N PRO A 55 -22.17 1.40 5.30
CA PRO A 55 -22.76 0.92 4.07
C PRO A 55 -22.63 1.96 2.95
N SER A 56 -22.37 1.51 1.76
CA SER A 56 -22.25 2.35 0.54
C SER A 56 -21.03 3.28 0.46
N GLU A 57 -20.09 3.21 1.40
CA GLU A 57 -18.82 3.92 1.28
C GLU A 57 -17.84 3.17 0.37
N ASN A 58 -17.05 3.93 -0.39
CA ASN A 58 -15.96 3.35 -1.17
C ASN A 58 -14.90 2.81 -0.20
N ILE A 59 -14.62 1.53 -0.31
CA ILE A 59 -13.62 0.87 0.53
C ILE A 59 -12.24 1.38 0.13
N ASP A 60 -11.48 1.92 1.11
CA ASP A 60 -10.05 2.18 0.94
C ASP A 60 -9.31 0.84 0.77
N GLU A 61 -9.04 0.45 -0.48
CA GLU A 61 -8.36 -0.81 -0.79
C GLU A 61 -6.91 -0.83 -0.29
N TYR A 62 -6.24 0.33 -0.18
CA TYR A 62 -4.90 0.40 0.42
C TYR A 62 -4.94 0.02 1.89
N LEU A 63 -5.91 0.56 2.64
CA LEU A 63 -6.13 0.18 4.04
C LEU A 63 -6.54 -1.28 4.16
N TYR A 64 -7.47 -1.74 3.29
CA TYR A 64 -7.93 -3.12 3.27
C TYR A 64 -6.74 -4.10 3.12
N PHE A 65 -5.89 -3.91 2.12
CA PHE A 65 -4.73 -4.77 1.90
C PHE A 65 -3.69 -4.63 3.01
N SER A 66 -3.41 -3.42 3.50
CA SER A 66 -2.50 -3.21 4.63
C SER A 66 -2.99 -3.91 5.89
N TYR A 67 -4.30 -3.93 6.13
CA TYR A 67 -4.89 -4.61 7.28
C TYR A 67 -4.85 -6.14 7.13
N ARG A 68 -5.14 -6.62 5.93
CA ARG A 68 -5.12 -8.07 5.61
C ARG A 68 -3.72 -8.64 5.55
N ILE A 69 -2.76 -7.83 5.15
CA ILE A 69 -1.35 -8.19 4.93
C ILE A 69 -0.45 -7.21 5.67
N PRO A 70 -0.41 -7.26 7.02
CA PRO A 70 0.33 -6.27 7.82
C PRO A 70 1.83 -6.21 7.53
N LYS A 71 2.38 -7.27 6.92
CA LYS A 71 3.77 -7.34 6.47
C LYS A 71 3.94 -6.99 4.99
N GLY A 72 2.87 -6.73 4.26
CA GLY A 72 2.95 -6.33 2.86
C GLY A 72 3.43 -4.88 2.72
N ILE A 73 4.26 -4.62 1.71
CA ILE A 73 4.71 -3.28 1.35
C ILE A 73 4.25 -3.02 -0.08
N PHE A 74 3.49 -1.96 -0.33
CA PHE A 74 3.12 -1.58 -1.69
C PHE A 74 4.37 -1.30 -2.52
N SER A 75 4.41 -1.83 -3.74
CA SER A 75 5.60 -1.85 -4.58
C SER A 75 5.27 -1.71 -6.06
N HIS A 76 6.27 -1.65 -6.92
CA HIS A 76 6.14 -1.59 -8.38
C HIS A 76 5.18 -0.49 -8.83
N GLU A 77 4.20 -0.78 -9.71
CA GLU A 77 3.26 0.19 -10.28
C GLU A 77 2.40 0.87 -9.20
N THR A 78 2.04 0.13 -8.14
CA THR A 78 1.27 0.70 -7.02
C THR A 78 2.10 1.73 -6.25
N ALA A 79 3.36 1.41 -5.95
CA ALA A 79 4.27 2.37 -5.32
C ALA A 79 4.58 3.55 -6.25
N ALA A 80 4.74 3.31 -7.55
CA ALA A 80 4.97 4.36 -8.54
C ALA A 80 3.81 5.38 -8.55
N TYR A 81 2.57 4.92 -8.55
CA TYR A 81 1.39 5.78 -8.45
C TYR A 81 1.36 6.54 -7.12
N LEU A 82 1.52 5.84 -5.99
CA LEU A 82 1.50 6.43 -4.65
C LEU A 82 2.63 7.46 -4.42
N GLN A 83 3.75 7.31 -5.11
CA GLN A 83 4.92 8.21 -5.05
C GLN A 83 4.86 9.33 -6.10
N GLY A 84 3.79 9.40 -6.90
CA GLY A 84 3.63 10.41 -7.95
C GLY A 84 4.58 10.24 -9.14
N LEU A 85 5.10 9.02 -9.37
CA LEU A 85 5.93 8.69 -10.54
C LEU A 85 5.08 8.28 -11.75
N SER A 86 3.81 7.92 -11.53
CA SER A 86 2.83 7.68 -12.57
C SER A 86 1.51 8.35 -12.20
N THR A 87 0.78 8.82 -13.20
CA THR A 87 -0.57 9.36 -13.06
C THR A 87 -1.65 8.28 -13.21
N ARG A 88 -1.26 7.09 -13.64
CA ARG A 88 -2.17 5.97 -13.86
C ARG A 88 -2.43 5.21 -12.57
N MET A 89 -3.69 5.25 -12.10
CA MET A 89 -4.12 4.42 -10.99
C MET A 89 -4.00 2.93 -11.38
N PRO A 90 -3.31 2.10 -10.58
CA PRO A 90 -3.15 0.69 -10.91
C PRO A 90 -4.49 -0.05 -10.80
N LEU A 91 -4.84 -0.83 -11.83
CA LEU A 91 -6.00 -1.72 -11.82
C LEU A 91 -5.77 -2.93 -10.90
N VAL A 92 -4.52 -3.31 -10.72
CA VAL A 92 -4.08 -4.41 -9.88
C VAL A 92 -3.05 -3.88 -8.89
N TYR A 93 -3.29 -4.10 -7.60
CA TYR A 93 -2.35 -3.72 -6.55
C TYR A 93 -1.17 -4.66 -6.51
N VAL A 94 0.02 -4.12 -6.31
CA VAL A 94 1.24 -4.92 -6.16
C VAL A 94 1.81 -4.70 -4.77
N MET A 95 1.99 -5.80 -4.03
CA MET A 95 2.64 -5.78 -2.72
C MET A 95 3.82 -6.75 -2.69
N THR A 96 4.90 -6.31 -2.07
CA THR A 96 6.06 -7.17 -1.79
C THR A 96 5.96 -7.71 -0.37
N VAL A 97 6.20 -9.02 -0.24
CA VAL A 97 6.27 -9.77 1.02
C VAL A 97 7.57 -10.56 1.08
N LYS A 98 7.96 -11.01 2.27
CA LYS A 98 9.14 -11.87 2.40
C LYS A 98 8.87 -13.27 1.83
N VAL A 99 9.88 -13.89 1.27
CA VAL A 99 9.86 -15.33 0.99
C VAL A 99 9.53 -16.08 2.28
N GLY A 100 8.52 -16.94 2.23
CA GLY A 100 7.98 -17.69 3.37
C GLY A 100 6.78 -17.05 4.08
N ASP A 101 6.43 -15.79 3.79
CA ASP A 101 5.18 -15.22 4.31
C ASP A 101 3.97 -15.85 3.59
N ASN A 102 2.96 -16.24 4.38
CA ASN A 102 1.75 -16.85 3.84
C ASN A 102 0.68 -15.79 3.56
N VAL A 103 0.39 -15.57 2.29
CA VAL A 103 -0.65 -14.65 1.81
C VAL A 103 -1.84 -15.36 1.16
N SER A 104 -1.91 -16.70 1.26
CA SER A 104 -2.94 -17.52 0.60
C SER A 104 -4.37 -17.12 0.98
N ARG A 105 -4.58 -16.67 2.22
CA ARG A 105 -5.90 -16.24 2.71
C ARG A 105 -6.44 -14.96 2.02
N VAL A 106 -5.59 -14.23 1.32
CA VAL A 106 -5.98 -12.99 0.62
C VAL A 106 -6.28 -13.25 -0.84
N LYS A 107 -5.56 -14.17 -1.47
CA LYS A 107 -5.76 -14.55 -2.89
C LYS A 107 -7.18 -15.08 -3.21
N SER A 108 -7.91 -15.57 -2.20
CA SER A 108 -9.24 -16.16 -2.40
C SER A 108 -10.40 -15.16 -2.39
N VAL A 109 -10.15 -13.87 -2.08
CA VAL A 109 -11.24 -12.91 -1.81
C VAL A 109 -11.38 -11.82 -2.88
N ARG A 110 -10.26 -11.34 -3.47
CA ARG A 110 -10.28 -10.34 -4.56
C ARG A 110 -9.03 -10.53 -5.42
N ASP A 111 -9.23 -10.82 -6.69
CA ASP A 111 -8.15 -11.11 -7.65
C ASP A 111 -7.37 -9.87 -8.15
N ASN A 112 -7.57 -8.70 -7.53
CA ASN A 112 -6.92 -7.45 -7.95
C ASN A 112 -5.60 -7.16 -7.20
N ILE A 113 -4.91 -8.19 -6.70
CA ILE A 113 -3.63 -8.07 -6.03
C ILE A 113 -2.59 -9.08 -6.53
N ILE A 114 -1.38 -8.62 -6.78
CA ILE A 114 -0.21 -9.43 -7.10
C ILE A 114 0.79 -9.35 -5.95
N PHE A 115 1.33 -10.52 -5.54
CA PHE A 115 2.39 -10.59 -4.54
C PHE A 115 3.74 -10.84 -5.21
N LYS A 116 4.71 -9.99 -4.87
CA LYS A 116 6.12 -10.18 -5.17
C LYS A 116 6.83 -10.71 -3.93
N TYR A 117 7.65 -11.73 -4.10
CA TYR A 117 8.39 -12.35 -2.99
C TYR A 117 9.85 -11.95 -3.04
N ILE A 118 10.38 -11.48 -1.91
CA ILE A 118 11.77 -11.04 -1.82
C ILE A 118 12.49 -11.65 -0.62
N LYS A 119 13.80 -11.83 -0.73
CA LYS A 119 14.64 -12.27 0.38
C LYS A 119 14.60 -11.26 1.53
N LYS A 120 14.73 -11.74 2.77
CA LYS A 120 14.68 -10.93 3.98
C LYS A 120 15.64 -9.75 3.93
N ASP A 121 16.86 -9.96 3.42
CA ASP A 121 17.93 -8.96 3.38
C ASP A 121 17.58 -7.73 2.50
N TYR A 122 16.69 -7.89 1.54
CA TYR A 122 16.28 -6.81 0.63
C TYR A 122 14.91 -6.19 0.99
N TYR A 123 14.18 -6.82 1.91
CA TYR A 123 12.79 -6.46 2.20
C TYR A 123 12.64 -5.07 2.81
N ASP A 124 13.52 -4.68 3.72
CA ASP A 124 13.43 -3.40 4.43
C ASP A 124 14.13 -2.25 3.68
N ILE A 125 14.84 -2.54 2.56
CA ILE A 125 15.49 -1.50 1.75
C ILE A 125 14.44 -0.63 1.08
N GLY A 126 14.44 0.66 1.42
CA GLY A 126 13.52 1.66 0.83
C GLY A 126 12.10 1.62 1.39
N LYS A 127 11.82 0.85 2.45
CA LYS A 127 10.52 0.86 3.10
C LYS A 127 10.29 2.19 3.82
N ILE A 128 9.16 2.82 3.53
CA ILE A 128 8.69 4.04 4.19
C ILE A 128 7.20 3.91 4.54
N THR A 129 6.72 4.81 5.37
CA THR A 129 5.29 5.00 5.66
C THR A 129 4.84 6.30 5.01
N ILE A 130 3.73 6.25 4.30
CA ILE A 130 3.08 7.43 3.73
C ILE A 130 1.60 7.45 4.10
N THR A 131 0.97 8.62 3.91
CA THR A 131 -0.49 8.74 3.97
C THR A 131 -1.08 8.35 2.62
N SER A 132 -2.02 7.39 2.62
CA SER A 132 -2.76 6.99 1.42
C SER A 132 -3.65 8.12 0.92
N PRO A 133 -4.18 8.07 -0.32
CA PRO A 133 -5.17 9.02 -0.82
C PRO A 133 -6.42 9.16 0.07
N PHE A 134 -6.69 8.17 0.92
CA PHE A 134 -7.80 8.15 1.87
C PHE A 134 -7.42 8.56 3.30
N GLY A 135 -6.22 9.14 3.51
CA GLY A 135 -5.79 9.66 4.80
C GLY A 135 -5.28 8.61 5.80
N ARG A 136 -4.92 7.40 5.35
CA ARG A 136 -4.45 6.30 6.22
C ARG A 136 -2.96 6.03 6.02
N GLU A 137 -2.27 5.72 7.10
CA GLU A 137 -0.87 5.29 7.03
C GLU A 137 -0.75 3.91 6.41
N ILE A 138 0.09 3.80 5.39
CA ILE A 138 0.39 2.58 4.67
C ILE A 138 1.90 2.42 4.47
N SER A 139 2.36 1.16 4.38
CA SER A 139 3.75 0.86 4.05
C SER A 139 3.94 0.78 2.53
N VAL A 140 4.91 1.53 2.01
CA VAL A 140 5.24 1.57 0.59
C VAL A 140 6.75 1.62 0.42
N TYR A 141 7.27 1.20 -0.72
CA TYR A 141 8.65 1.46 -1.08
C TYR A 141 8.82 2.89 -1.61
N ASP A 142 9.94 3.53 -1.25
CA ASP A 142 10.30 4.85 -1.74
C ASP A 142 10.61 4.86 -3.25
N LYS A 143 10.79 6.06 -3.81
CA LYS A 143 11.00 6.26 -5.25
C LYS A 143 12.20 5.45 -5.77
N GLU A 144 13.32 5.48 -5.07
CA GLU A 144 14.55 4.81 -5.50
C GLU A 144 14.39 3.29 -5.52
N ARG A 145 13.77 2.74 -4.46
CA ARG A 145 13.48 1.31 -4.44
C ARG A 145 12.46 0.93 -5.50
N THR A 146 11.43 1.73 -5.71
CA THR A 146 10.42 1.51 -6.75
C THR A 146 11.06 1.45 -8.13
N ILE A 147 11.98 2.35 -8.46
CA ILE A 147 12.72 2.31 -9.74
C ILE A 147 13.47 0.98 -9.92
N LEU A 148 14.15 0.49 -8.88
CA LEU A 148 14.86 -0.80 -8.97
C LEU A 148 13.90 -1.98 -9.15
N ASP A 149 12.77 -1.98 -8.43
CA ASP A 149 11.75 -3.03 -8.59
C ASP A 149 11.15 -3.01 -10.01
N MET A 150 10.87 -1.82 -10.56
CA MET A 150 10.39 -1.66 -11.94
C MET A 150 11.42 -2.16 -12.97
N ILE A 151 12.70 -1.79 -12.83
CA ILE A 151 13.78 -2.27 -13.72
C ILE A 151 13.91 -3.79 -13.65
N LYS A 152 13.85 -4.36 -12.45
CA LYS A 152 13.96 -5.81 -12.26
C LYS A 152 12.87 -6.61 -12.97
N ASP A 153 11.65 -6.09 -12.93
CA ASP A 153 10.47 -6.79 -13.44
C ASP A 153 9.94 -6.20 -14.77
N LYS A 154 10.77 -5.43 -15.51
CA LYS A 154 10.38 -4.67 -16.72
C LYS A 154 9.59 -5.49 -17.74
N ASP A 155 9.96 -6.75 -17.93
CA ASP A 155 9.34 -7.62 -18.93
C ASP A 155 7.93 -8.09 -18.56
N ARG A 156 7.49 -7.78 -17.32
CA ARG A 156 6.16 -8.11 -16.76
C ARG A 156 5.29 -6.88 -16.53
N ILE A 157 5.79 -5.71 -16.86
CA ILE A 157 5.14 -4.42 -16.67
C ILE A 157 4.78 -3.85 -18.04
N ASP A 158 3.63 -3.19 -18.13
CA ASP A 158 3.25 -2.48 -19.35
C ASP A 158 4.35 -1.49 -19.76
N SER A 159 4.77 -1.54 -20.99
CA SER A 159 5.92 -0.76 -21.49
C SER A 159 5.71 0.76 -21.41
N GLN A 160 4.45 1.22 -21.54
CA GLN A 160 4.12 2.65 -21.42
C GLN A 160 4.21 3.09 -19.96
N VAL A 161 3.67 2.28 -19.02
CA VAL A 161 3.77 2.55 -17.58
C VAL A 161 5.23 2.55 -17.13
N PHE A 162 6.00 1.55 -17.55
CA PHE A 162 7.42 1.48 -17.28
C PHE A 162 8.16 2.74 -17.75
N SER A 163 7.96 3.12 -19.03
CA SER A 163 8.59 4.30 -19.63
C SER A 163 8.20 5.60 -18.92
N GLU A 164 6.91 5.76 -18.56
CA GLU A 164 6.41 6.92 -17.80
C GLU A 164 7.13 7.02 -16.45
N VAL A 165 7.16 5.95 -15.67
CA VAL A 165 7.75 5.92 -14.32
C VAL A 165 9.25 6.24 -14.37
N ILE A 166 10.00 5.60 -15.27
CA ILE A 166 11.44 5.82 -15.41
C ILE A 166 11.73 7.27 -15.81
N LYS A 167 11.06 7.79 -16.83
CA LYS A 167 11.23 9.19 -17.28
C LYS A 167 10.84 10.18 -16.18
N SER A 168 9.71 9.96 -15.50
CA SER A 168 9.24 10.80 -14.40
C SER A 168 10.27 10.90 -13.28
N TYR A 169 10.86 9.77 -12.88
CA TYR A 169 11.89 9.76 -11.85
C TYR A 169 13.15 10.52 -12.27
N PHE A 170 13.73 10.19 -13.44
CA PHE A 170 15.00 10.80 -13.89
C PHE A 170 14.86 12.27 -14.26
N ALA A 171 13.70 12.72 -14.74
CA ALA A 171 13.40 14.13 -14.96
C ALA A 171 13.06 14.89 -13.66
N GLY A 172 12.64 14.19 -12.61
CA GLY A 172 12.17 14.77 -11.35
C GLY A 172 13.28 15.48 -10.57
N LYS A 173 12.93 16.58 -9.89
CA LYS A 173 13.84 17.33 -9.01
C LYS A 173 14.15 16.59 -7.70
N GLU A 174 13.26 15.70 -7.28
CA GLU A 174 13.38 14.94 -6.02
C GLU A 174 14.15 13.63 -6.15
N LYS A 175 14.71 13.33 -7.34
CA LYS A 175 15.54 12.13 -7.52
C LYS A 175 16.77 12.15 -6.62
N ASN A 176 17.08 11.01 -6.02
CA ASN A 176 18.28 10.84 -5.21
C ASN A 176 19.16 9.73 -5.81
N LEU A 177 20.01 10.11 -6.78
CA LEU A 177 20.86 9.17 -7.51
C LEU A 177 21.87 8.46 -6.60
N LEU A 178 22.36 9.13 -5.55
CA LEU A 178 23.27 8.52 -4.59
C LEU A 178 22.57 7.40 -3.80
N LYS A 179 21.33 7.61 -3.38
CA LYS A 179 20.50 6.63 -2.68
C LYS A 179 20.14 5.48 -3.61
N LEU A 180 19.72 5.80 -4.85
CA LEU A 180 19.42 4.81 -5.88
C LEU A 180 20.62 3.88 -6.13
N SER A 181 21.82 4.46 -6.30
CA SER A 181 23.06 3.70 -6.48
C SER A 181 23.40 2.80 -5.28
N LYS A 182 23.26 3.35 -4.04
CA LYS A 182 23.45 2.55 -2.81
C LYS A 182 22.49 1.37 -2.72
N TYR A 183 21.24 1.55 -3.12
CA TYR A 183 20.27 0.45 -3.14
C TYR A 183 20.59 -0.57 -4.23
N ALA A 184 20.99 -0.11 -5.43
CA ALA A 184 21.39 -0.99 -6.52
C ALA A 184 22.56 -1.91 -6.10
N ILE A 185 23.59 -1.37 -5.44
CA ILE A 185 24.70 -2.15 -4.89
C ILE A 185 24.20 -3.22 -3.91
N LYS A 186 23.40 -2.80 -2.91
CA LYS A 186 22.87 -3.74 -1.91
C LYS A 186 21.98 -4.84 -2.50
N MET A 187 21.34 -4.57 -3.62
CA MET A 187 20.41 -5.49 -4.28
C MET A 187 21.05 -6.25 -5.46
N ASN A 188 22.36 -6.05 -5.73
CA ASN A 188 23.10 -6.58 -6.88
C ASN A 188 22.45 -6.21 -8.22
N MET A 189 22.08 -4.95 -8.38
CA MET A 189 21.38 -4.40 -9.54
C MET A 189 22.15 -3.31 -10.28
N GLU A 190 23.44 -3.08 -9.97
CA GLU A 190 24.24 -2.01 -10.56
C GLU A 190 24.27 -2.07 -12.09
N TYR A 191 24.50 -3.27 -12.64
CA TYR A 191 24.54 -3.47 -14.08
C TYR A 191 23.18 -3.14 -14.74
N ALA A 192 22.09 -3.61 -14.15
CA ALA A 192 20.75 -3.32 -14.67
C ALA A 192 20.42 -1.83 -14.61
N LEU A 193 20.78 -1.15 -13.50
CA LEU A 193 20.58 0.29 -13.37
C LEU A 193 21.41 1.10 -14.38
N LYS A 194 22.66 0.69 -14.61
CA LYS A 194 23.59 1.38 -15.52
C LYS A 194 23.01 1.55 -16.93
N GLN A 195 22.32 0.53 -17.45
CA GLN A 195 21.69 0.56 -18.77
C GLN A 195 20.66 1.71 -18.92
N TYR A 196 20.05 2.14 -17.85
CA TYR A 196 19.08 3.25 -17.86
C TYR A 196 19.71 4.60 -17.52
N SER A 197 20.68 4.64 -16.60
CA SER A 197 21.32 5.88 -16.21
C SER A 197 22.20 6.47 -17.33
N GLU A 198 22.83 5.65 -18.15
CA GLU A 198 23.65 6.13 -19.30
C GLU A 198 22.82 6.74 -20.44
N VAL A 199 21.53 6.43 -20.51
CA VAL A 199 20.62 6.92 -21.57
C VAL A 199 19.82 8.14 -21.10
N LEU A 200 19.63 8.29 -19.78
CA LEU A 200 18.68 9.26 -19.19
C LEU A 200 19.36 10.38 -18.38
N LEU A 201 20.66 10.33 -18.18
CA LEU A 201 21.48 11.35 -17.52
C LEU A 201 22.49 11.95 -18.49
#